data_68f38aff849bf32d658a813d2649321a
#
_entry.id   68f38aff849bf32d658a813d2649321a
#
_cell.length_a   1.000
_cell.length_b   1.000
_cell.length_c   1.000
_cell.angle_alpha   90.00
_cell.angle_beta   90.00
_cell.angle_gamma   90.00
#
_symmetry.space_group_name_H-M   'P 1'
#
loop_
_entity.id
_entity.type
_entity.pdbx_description
1 polymer ?
#
loop_
_entity_poly.entity_id
_entity_poly.type
_entity_poly.pdbx_seq_one_letter_code
_entity_poly.pdbx_strand_id
1 'polypeptide(L)'
;MKARHLLIVLRTCTRINMINDSGSGRYIKCSKQELVNHCVSSLIDSINTVQGHQIELVILDDNSTPEAFQEIARIASRCKFPYTVQPVQGGTGNGYTMGLVYNIVENLAKDLWYHVEDDYLHYPEAIH
;
A
#
# COMPACT_ATOMS: atom_id res chain seq x y z
N MET A 1 27.34 -2.57 -8.29
CA MET A 1 26.11 -1.89 -8.77
C MET A 1 25.79 -0.73 -7.83
N LYS A 2 25.46 0.43 -8.38
CA LYS A 2 25.13 1.61 -7.57
C LYS A 2 23.79 1.38 -6.85
N ALA A 3 23.74 1.66 -5.54
CA ALA A 3 22.50 1.62 -4.78
C ALA A 3 21.50 2.62 -5.35
N ARG A 4 20.25 2.22 -5.48
CA ARG A 4 19.14 3.07 -5.92
C ARG A 4 18.12 3.25 -4.81
N HIS A 5 17.36 4.31 -4.91
CA HIS A 5 16.24 4.58 -4.01
C HIS A 5 14.91 4.27 -4.74
N LEU A 6 14.08 3.45 -4.10
CA LEU A 6 12.74 3.16 -4.58
C LEU A 6 11.71 3.69 -3.57
N LEU A 7 10.89 4.61 -4.02
CA LEU A 7 9.72 5.06 -3.29
C LEU A 7 8.52 4.18 -3.68
N ILE A 8 7.88 3.57 -2.70
CA ILE A 8 6.65 2.79 -2.91
C ILE A 8 5.50 3.55 -2.23
N VAL A 9 4.46 3.85 -2.98
CA VAL A 9 3.25 4.49 -2.46
C VAL A 9 2.09 3.53 -2.65
N LEU A 10 1.57 3.02 -1.54
CA LEU A 10 0.42 2.11 -1.50
C LEU A 10 -0.81 2.87 -1.04
N ARG A 11 -1.88 2.80 -1.81
CA ARG A 11 -3.20 3.28 -1.39
C ARG A 11 -4.00 2.11 -0.84
N THR A 12 -4.57 2.28 0.35
CA THR A 12 -5.48 1.29 0.95
C THR A 12 -6.86 1.90 1.17
N CYS A 13 -7.89 1.08 0.98
CA CYS A 13 -9.26 1.44 1.30
C CYS A 13 -10.03 0.15 1.59
N THR A 14 -10.37 -0.08 2.85
CA THR A 14 -11.13 -1.27 3.24
C THR A 14 -12.64 -1.06 3.15
N ARG A 15 -13.09 0.18 3.02
CA ARG A 15 -14.51 0.50 2.78
C ARG A 15 -14.84 0.27 1.33
N ILE A 16 -15.96 -0.41 1.09
CA ILE A 16 -16.46 -0.71 -0.24
C ILE A 16 -17.92 -0.25 -0.34
N ASN A 17 -18.35 0.08 -1.55
CA ASN A 17 -19.75 0.26 -1.83
C ASN A 17 -20.52 -1.04 -1.56
N MET A 18 -21.66 -0.94 -0.91
CA MET A 18 -22.48 -2.12 -0.54
C MET A 18 -22.78 -3.04 -1.73
N ILE A 19 -22.84 -2.49 -2.94
CA ILE A 19 -23.05 -3.23 -4.19
C ILE A 19 -21.92 -4.23 -4.47
N ASN A 20 -20.70 -3.96 -4.01
CA ASN A 20 -19.52 -4.78 -4.28
C ASN A 20 -19.09 -5.64 -3.09
N ASP A 21 -19.83 -5.61 -1.99
CA ASP A 21 -19.44 -6.28 -0.73
C ASP A 21 -19.71 -7.79 -0.73
N SER A 22 -20.40 -8.31 -1.74
CA SER A 22 -20.70 -9.75 -1.83
C SER A 22 -19.49 -10.62 -2.17
N GLY A 23 -18.34 -10.02 -2.52
CA GLY A 23 -17.18 -10.75 -3.03
C GLY A 23 -17.39 -11.34 -4.43
N SER A 24 -18.56 -11.11 -5.05
CA SER A 24 -18.81 -11.54 -6.41
C SER A 24 -17.88 -10.80 -7.37
N GLY A 25 -17.21 -11.53 -8.24
CA GLY A 25 -16.23 -10.97 -9.17
C GLY A 25 -14.79 -10.95 -8.66
N ARG A 26 -14.53 -11.33 -7.41
CA ARG A 26 -13.15 -11.51 -6.92
C ARG A 26 -12.70 -12.96 -7.13
N TYR A 27 -11.46 -13.12 -7.57
CA TYR A 27 -10.84 -14.46 -7.67
C TYR A 27 -10.68 -15.10 -6.29
N ILE A 28 -10.31 -14.32 -5.29
CA ILE A 28 -10.19 -14.77 -3.91
C ILE A 28 -11.48 -14.37 -3.18
N LYS A 29 -12.21 -15.36 -2.68
CA LYS A 29 -13.44 -15.11 -1.93
C LYS A 29 -13.09 -14.79 -0.48
N CYS A 30 -12.96 -13.51 -0.20
CA CYS A 30 -12.71 -12.99 1.14
C CYS A 30 -13.33 -11.58 1.25
N SER A 31 -13.41 -11.06 2.46
CA SER A 31 -13.82 -9.67 2.65
C SER A 31 -12.79 -8.71 2.04
N LYS A 32 -13.20 -7.47 1.78
CA LYS A 32 -12.28 -6.44 1.27
C LYS A 32 -11.14 -6.21 2.27
N GLN A 33 -11.44 -6.18 3.56
CA GLN A 33 -10.43 -6.00 4.59
C GLN A 33 -9.40 -7.13 4.60
N GLU A 34 -9.86 -8.38 4.51
CA GLU A 34 -8.94 -9.53 4.41
C GLU A 34 -8.06 -9.45 3.17
N LEU A 35 -8.64 -9.08 2.02
CA LEU A 35 -7.88 -8.92 0.79
C LEU A 35 -6.81 -7.83 0.94
N VAL A 36 -7.16 -6.67 1.47
CA VAL A 36 -6.21 -5.58 1.70
C VAL A 36 -5.09 -6.03 2.64
N ASN A 37 -5.43 -6.72 3.73
CA ASN A 37 -4.43 -7.21 4.69
C ASN A 37 -3.46 -8.20 4.02
N HIS A 38 -3.95 -9.12 3.19
CA HIS A 38 -3.10 -10.05 2.44
C HIS A 38 -2.19 -9.32 1.44
N CYS A 39 -2.73 -8.34 0.74
CA CYS A 39 -1.96 -7.57 -0.25
C CYS A 39 -0.87 -6.73 0.43
N VAL A 40 -1.19 -6.04 1.51
CA VAL A 40 -0.19 -5.29 2.30
C VAL A 40 0.88 -6.23 2.83
N SER A 41 0.49 -7.36 3.42
CA SER A 41 1.43 -8.35 3.95
C SER A 41 2.38 -8.87 2.87
N SER A 42 1.86 -9.22 1.69
CA SER A 42 2.68 -9.71 0.58
C SER A 42 3.65 -8.66 0.06
N LEU A 43 3.24 -7.41 0.01
CA LEU A 43 4.12 -6.30 -0.37
C LEU A 43 5.26 -6.13 0.64
N ILE A 44 4.95 -6.14 1.94
CA ILE A 44 5.97 -6.04 3.00
C ILE A 44 6.97 -7.20 2.92
N ASP A 45 6.47 -8.42 2.72
CA ASP A 45 7.34 -9.59 2.59
C ASP A 45 8.28 -9.46 1.39
N SER A 46 7.77 -8.96 0.25
CA SER A 46 8.60 -8.72 -0.94
C SER A 46 9.63 -7.59 -0.70
N ILE A 47 9.22 -6.48 -0.10
CA ILE A 47 10.13 -5.38 0.24
C ILE A 47 11.28 -5.88 1.12
N ASN A 48 10.97 -6.70 2.10
CA ASN A 48 11.95 -7.19 3.08
C ASN A 48 13.01 -8.14 2.49
N THR A 49 12.82 -8.63 1.25
CA THR A 49 13.84 -9.43 0.56
C THR A 49 14.92 -8.59 -0.11
N VAL A 50 14.67 -7.29 -0.31
CA VAL A 50 15.56 -6.42 -1.07
C VAL A 50 16.87 -6.18 -0.32
N GLN A 51 17.99 -6.26 -1.05
CA GLN A 51 19.33 -6.00 -0.53
C GLN A 51 20.06 -5.00 -1.42
N GLY A 52 20.91 -4.18 -0.80
CA GLY A 52 21.77 -3.25 -1.55
C GLY A 52 21.09 -2.02 -2.11
N HIS A 53 19.80 -1.80 -1.83
CA HIS A 53 19.03 -0.64 -2.26
C HIS A 53 18.33 0.01 -1.07
N GLN A 54 17.89 1.24 -1.26
CA GLN A 54 17.10 1.97 -0.27
C GLN A 54 15.63 1.93 -0.69
N ILE A 55 14.75 1.64 0.26
CA ILE A 55 13.30 1.65 0.04
C ILE A 55 12.67 2.59 1.06
N GLU A 56 11.70 3.35 0.61
CA GLU A 56 10.80 4.11 1.44
C GLU A 56 9.36 3.75 1.08
N LEU A 57 8.58 3.35 2.08
CA LEU A 57 7.19 2.96 1.90
C LEU A 57 6.26 4.01 2.51
N VAL A 58 5.32 4.50 1.71
CA VAL A 58 4.25 5.37 2.18
C VAL A 58 2.92 4.66 1.92
N ILE A 59 2.17 4.42 2.98
CA ILE A 59 0.82 3.87 2.88
C ILE A 59 -0.16 5.02 3.12
N LEU A 60 -1.01 5.29 2.13
CA LEU A 60 -2.12 6.23 2.22
C LEU A 60 -3.41 5.46 2.43
N ASP A 61 -4.02 5.61 3.59
CA ASP A 61 -5.29 4.95 3.90
C ASP A 61 -6.46 5.88 3.65
N ASP A 62 -7.30 5.51 2.70
CA ASP A 62 -8.47 6.28 2.28
C ASP A 62 -9.70 5.88 3.10
N ASN A 63 -9.81 6.45 4.30
CA ASN A 63 -11.00 6.36 5.14
C ASN A 63 -11.43 4.94 5.56
N SER A 64 -10.50 4.04 5.78
CA SER A 64 -10.80 2.76 6.43
C SER A 64 -11.32 2.99 7.86
N THR A 65 -11.99 1.99 8.43
CA THR A 65 -12.39 2.04 9.84
C THR A 65 -11.15 2.12 10.73
N PRO A 66 -11.27 2.68 11.96
CA PRO A 66 -10.14 2.72 12.89
C PRO A 66 -9.49 1.36 13.14
N GLU A 67 -10.29 0.30 13.23
CA GLU A 67 -9.81 -1.07 13.45
C GLU A 67 -9.04 -1.58 12.24
N ALA A 68 -9.54 -1.33 11.04
CA ALA A 68 -8.87 -1.72 9.79
C ALA A 68 -7.55 -0.95 9.61
N PHE A 69 -7.55 0.35 9.92
CA PHE A 69 -6.34 1.18 9.88
C PHE A 69 -5.28 0.67 10.85
N GLN A 70 -5.67 0.32 12.07
CA GLN A 70 -4.74 -0.24 13.06
C GLN A 70 -4.14 -1.56 12.60
N GLU A 71 -4.93 -2.42 11.96
CA GLU A 71 -4.44 -3.70 11.44
C GLU A 71 -3.44 -3.49 10.29
N ILE A 72 -3.71 -2.56 9.39
CA ILE A 72 -2.76 -2.18 8.33
C ILE A 72 -1.46 -1.66 8.94
N ALA A 73 -1.55 -0.79 9.94
CA ALA A 73 -0.37 -0.26 10.64
C ALA A 73 0.43 -1.37 11.34
N ARG A 74 -0.26 -2.33 11.95
CA ARG A 74 0.38 -3.49 12.57
C ARG A 74 1.15 -4.32 11.56
N ILE A 75 0.55 -4.61 10.40
CA ILE A 75 1.23 -5.35 9.32
C ILE A 75 2.44 -4.55 8.81
N ALA A 76 2.26 -3.24 8.59
CA ALA A 76 3.32 -2.36 8.12
C ALA A 76 4.53 -2.31 9.08
N SER A 77 4.31 -2.51 10.38
CA SER A 77 5.39 -2.50 11.37
C SER A 77 6.43 -3.60 11.16
N ARG A 78 6.13 -4.62 10.36
CA ARG A 78 7.09 -5.65 9.97
C ARG A 78 8.09 -5.19 8.91
N CYS A 79 7.85 -4.03 8.29
CA CYS A 79 8.73 -3.50 7.26
C CYS A 79 10.11 -3.17 7.84
N LYS A 80 11.17 -3.65 7.20
CA LYS A 80 12.56 -3.42 7.62
C LYS A 80 13.12 -2.09 7.11
N PHE A 81 12.40 -1.40 6.26
CA PHE A 81 12.79 -0.12 5.68
C PHE A 81 11.95 1.01 6.28
N PRO A 82 12.36 2.28 6.10
CA PRO A 82 11.53 3.41 6.54
C PRO A 82 10.13 3.36 5.92
N TYR A 83 9.11 3.53 6.74
CA TYR A 83 7.73 3.54 6.30
C TYR A 83 6.89 4.54 7.08
N THR A 84 5.79 4.97 6.48
CA THR A 84 4.73 5.74 7.14
C THR A 84 3.37 5.19 6.76
N VAL A 85 2.41 5.28 7.68
CA VAL A 85 1.01 4.97 7.41
C VAL A 85 0.22 6.23 7.73
N GLN A 86 -0.41 6.82 6.72
CA GLN A 86 -1.07 8.12 6.81
C GLN A 86 -2.54 8.01 6.44
N PRO A 87 -3.46 8.54 7.26
CA PRO A 87 -4.84 8.69 6.82
C PRO A 87 -4.93 9.81 5.78
N VAL A 88 -5.73 9.58 4.75
CA VAL A 88 -6.07 10.62 3.77
C VAL A 88 -6.97 11.64 4.45
N GLN A 89 -6.65 12.92 4.31
CA GLN A 89 -7.38 14.03 4.89
C GLN A 89 -7.81 15.03 3.81
N GLY A 90 -8.94 15.67 4.02
CA GLY A 90 -9.42 16.74 3.16
C GLY A 90 -10.22 16.28 1.95
N GLY A 91 -10.30 14.99 1.68
CA GLY A 91 -11.05 14.44 0.55
C GLY A 91 -11.06 12.92 0.61
N THR A 92 -11.64 12.31 -0.40
CA THR A 92 -11.77 10.85 -0.52
C THR A 92 -11.88 10.46 -1.99
N GLY A 93 -11.70 9.16 -2.27
CA GLY A 93 -11.84 8.59 -3.59
C GLY A 93 -10.56 8.61 -4.43
N ASN A 94 -10.62 7.91 -5.57
CA ASN A 94 -9.44 7.66 -6.39
C ASN A 94 -8.81 8.94 -6.94
N GLY A 95 -9.61 9.87 -7.43
CA GLY A 95 -9.10 11.12 -8.02
C GLY A 95 -8.35 11.97 -7.01
N TYR A 96 -8.93 12.16 -5.83
CA TYR A 96 -8.30 12.92 -4.76
C TYR A 96 -7.03 12.24 -4.27
N THR A 97 -7.09 10.93 -4.04
CA THR A 97 -5.94 10.16 -3.53
C THR A 97 -4.80 10.12 -4.53
N MET A 98 -5.09 10.02 -5.84
CA MET A 98 -4.05 10.09 -6.89
C MET A 98 -3.33 11.43 -6.87
N GLY A 99 -4.02 12.53 -6.63
CA GLY A 99 -3.39 13.84 -6.44
C GLY A 99 -2.39 13.85 -5.29
N LEU A 100 -2.74 13.21 -4.17
CA LEU A 100 -1.83 13.05 -3.04
C LEU A 100 -0.63 12.16 -3.38
N VAL A 101 -0.83 11.09 -4.12
CA VAL A 101 0.26 10.21 -4.59
C VAL A 101 1.26 11.02 -5.42
N TYR A 102 0.80 11.81 -6.37
CA TYR A 102 1.68 12.63 -7.19
C TYR A 102 2.46 13.65 -6.36
N ASN A 103 1.84 14.27 -5.36
CA ASN A 103 2.55 15.17 -4.44
C ASN A 103 3.65 14.45 -3.66
N ILE A 104 3.38 13.26 -3.17
CA ILE A 104 4.37 12.45 -2.44
C ILE A 104 5.52 12.06 -3.35
N VAL A 105 5.23 11.62 -4.55
CA VAL A 105 6.24 11.25 -5.55
C VAL A 105 7.11 12.45 -5.89
N GLU A 106 6.51 13.60 -6.14
CA GLU A 106 7.24 14.82 -6.46
C GLU A 106 8.20 15.24 -5.35
N ASN A 107 7.81 15.08 -4.09
CA ASN A 107 8.60 15.51 -2.95
C ASN A 107 9.62 14.47 -2.47
N LEU A 108 9.35 13.18 -2.60
CA LEU A 108 10.13 12.11 -1.97
C LEU A 108 10.86 11.20 -2.96
N ALA A 109 10.41 11.07 -4.20
CA ALA A 109 11.05 10.19 -5.15
C ALA A 109 12.43 10.72 -5.56
N LYS A 110 13.44 9.85 -5.57
CA LYS A 110 14.81 10.18 -5.94
C LYS A 110 15.24 9.52 -7.25
N ASP A 111 15.09 8.19 -7.34
CA ASP A 111 15.47 7.43 -8.53
C ASP A 111 14.25 6.79 -9.20
N LEU A 112 13.54 5.96 -8.44
CA LEU A 112 12.39 5.20 -8.93
C LEU A 112 11.21 5.35 -7.97
N TRP A 113 10.02 5.19 -8.50
CA TRP A 113 8.83 5.11 -7.68
C TRP A 113 7.87 4.06 -8.22
N TYR A 114 7.06 3.49 -7.34
CA TYR A 114 6.08 2.47 -7.65
C TYR A 114 4.77 2.78 -6.92
N HIS A 115 3.70 3.01 -7.67
CA HIS A 115 2.36 3.17 -7.12
C HIS A 115 1.65 1.82 -7.10
N VAL A 116 1.13 1.45 -5.94
CA VAL A 116 0.50 0.15 -5.71
C VAL A 116 -0.93 0.34 -5.22
N GLU A 117 -1.84 -0.42 -5.78
CA GLU A 117 -3.21 -0.54 -5.28
C GLU A 117 -3.32 -1.68 -4.26
N ASP A 118 -4.37 -1.63 -3.44
CA ASP A 118 -4.55 -2.55 -2.30
C ASP A 118 -5.13 -3.91 -2.67
N ASP A 119 -5.28 -4.20 -3.94
CA ASP A 119 -5.74 -5.48 -4.47
C ASP A 119 -4.66 -6.25 -5.24
N TYR A 120 -3.39 -5.79 -5.14
CA TYR A 120 -2.25 -6.46 -5.77
C TYR A 120 -1.54 -7.37 -4.77
N LEU A 121 -1.53 -8.67 -5.07
CA LEU A 121 -0.69 -9.64 -4.37
C LEU A 121 0.71 -9.67 -5.01
N HIS A 122 1.71 -9.66 -4.17
CA HIS A 122 3.11 -9.68 -4.60
C HIS A 122 3.74 -11.02 -4.36
N TYR A 123 4.48 -11.52 -5.35
CA TYR A 123 5.40 -12.63 -5.13
C TYR A 123 6.57 -12.17 -4.25
N PRO A 124 7.24 -13.11 -3.54
CA PRO A 124 8.36 -12.74 -2.66
C PRO A 124 9.45 -11.92 -3.36
N GLU A 125 9.69 -12.16 -4.64
CA GLU A 125 10.74 -11.50 -5.41
C GLU A 125 10.24 -10.30 -6.25
N ALA A 126 8.99 -9.87 -6.09
CA ALA A 126 8.39 -8.88 -6.98
C ALA A 126 9.09 -7.51 -6.94
N ILE A 127 9.64 -7.12 -5.77
CA ILE A 127 10.34 -5.84 -5.59
C ILE A 127 11.86 -5.98 -5.73
N HIS A 128 12.33 -7.16 -6.02
CA HIS A 128 13.76 -7.47 -6.11
C HIS A 128 14.48 -6.83 -7.31
#